data_0266f93b2097de54c709dd7cb337097d
#
_entry.id   0266f93b2097de54c709dd7cb337097d
#
_cell.length_a   1.000
_cell.length_b   1.000
_cell.length_c   1.000
_cell.angle_alpha   90.00
_cell.angle_beta   90.00
_cell.angle_gamma   90.00
#
_symmetry.space_group_name_H-M   'P 1'
#
loop_
_entity.id
_entity.type
_entity.pdbx_description
1 polymer ?
#
loop_
_entity_poly.entity_id
_entity_poly.type
_entity_poly.pdbx_seq_one_letter_code
_entity_poly.pdbx_strand_id
1 'polypeptide(L)'
;MNKYYKMLQNVLENGRMQQNKKGTIRYLSNEVMRMDAGDLLDIFESHGIARKKLRSELELFCRGERNTEAYREAGISWWDYCGPILVNSYPTYFERLPKLVERINREKRNSKNYVLFLGETNVETNQAPCLSLVQFQIEDGRLLLTA
;
A
#
# COMPACT_ATOMS: atom_id res chain seq x y z
N MET A 1 -21.83 1.74 -9.96
CA MET A 1 -20.45 2.25 -10.21
C MET A 1 -19.72 2.22 -8.87
N ASN A 2 -18.61 1.48 -8.80
CA ASN A 2 -17.88 1.37 -7.53
C ASN A 2 -17.22 2.71 -7.13
N LYS A 3 -16.82 2.83 -5.87
CA LYS A 3 -16.30 4.07 -5.29
C LYS A 3 -15.01 4.55 -5.97
N TYR A 4 -14.18 3.63 -6.46
CA TYR A 4 -12.97 3.94 -7.20
C TYR A 4 -13.27 4.67 -8.51
N TYR A 5 -14.23 4.19 -9.31
CA TYR A 5 -14.61 4.87 -10.55
C TYR A 5 -15.26 6.23 -10.32
N LYS A 6 -16.02 6.38 -9.22
CA LYS A 6 -16.55 7.71 -8.82
C LYS A 6 -15.42 8.70 -8.52
N MET A 7 -14.37 8.24 -7.82
CA MET A 7 -13.21 9.07 -7.54
C MET A 7 -12.46 9.42 -8.83
N LEU A 8 -12.23 8.47 -9.74
CA LEU A 8 -11.63 8.76 -11.05
C LEU A 8 -12.45 9.77 -11.86
N GLN A 9 -13.77 9.65 -11.86
CA GLN A 9 -14.65 10.62 -12.52
C GLN A 9 -14.49 12.01 -11.88
N ASN A 10 -14.46 12.10 -10.56
CA ASN A 10 -14.20 13.37 -9.86
C ASN A 10 -12.86 14.00 -10.25
N VAL A 11 -11.80 13.20 -10.37
CA VAL A 11 -10.50 13.68 -10.87
C VAL A 11 -10.61 14.20 -12.30
N LEU A 12 -11.34 13.52 -13.18
CA LEU A 12 -11.53 13.94 -14.56
C LEU A 12 -12.32 15.24 -14.69
N GLU A 13 -13.33 15.43 -13.87
CA GLU A 13 -14.23 16.59 -13.92
C GLU A 13 -13.63 17.82 -13.21
N ASN A 14 -13.04 17.63 -12.03
CA ASN A 14 -12.65 18.70 -11.12
C ASN A 14 -11.15 18.79 -10.87
N GLY A 15 -10.35 17.85 -11.40
CA GLY A 15 -8.92 17.80 -11.20
C GLY A 15 -8.16 18.91 -11.92
N ARG A 16 -7.07 19.36 -11.31
CA ARG A 16 -6.12 20.33 -11.87
C ARG A 16 -5.13 19.64 -12.79
N MET A 17 -4.71 20.32 -13.84
CA MET A 17 -3.67 19.85 -14.77
C MET A 17 -2.28 20.22 -14.25
N GLN A 18 -1.35 19.30 -14.34
CA GLN A 18 0.05 19.51 -13.99
C GLN A 18 0.97 18.76 -14.96
N GLN A 19 2.08 19.39 -15.33
CA GLN A 19 3.16 18.75 -16.06
C GLN A 19 4.11 18.02 -15.10
N ASN A 20 4.50 16.81 -15.43
CA ASN A 20 5.54 16.06 -14.72
C ASN A 20 6.47 15.35 -15.72
N LYS A 21 7.44 14.59 -15.21
CA LYS A 21 8.43 13.85 -16.04
C LYS A 21 7.79 12.84 -17.01
N LYS A 22 6.56 12.39 -16.78
CA LYS A 22 5.84 11.42 -17.60
C LYS A 22 4.82 12.06 -18.53
N GLY A 23 4.65 13.39 -18.49
CA GLY A 23 3.70 14.14 -19.29
C GLY A 23 2.69 14.92 -18.46
N THR A 24 1.54 15.22 -19.06
CA THR A 24 0.46 15.94 -18.40
C THR A 24 -0.39 14.99 -17.58
N ILE A 25 -0.54 15.29 -16.32
CA ILE A 25 -1.44 14.54 -15.40
C ILE A 25 -2.57 15.46 -14.92
N ARG A 26 -3.68 14.82 -14.53
CA ARG A 26 -4.77 15.48 -13.82
C ARG A 26 -4.85 14.94 -12.40
N TYR A 27 -4.97 15.79 -11.40
CA TYR A 27 -4.95 15.40 -10.00
C TYR A 27 -5.92 16.22 -9.15
N LEU A 28 -6.37 15.60 -8.06
CA LEU A 28 -7.02 16.26 -6.92
C LEU A 28 -6.18 16.01 -5.67
N SER A 29 -6.11 17.01 -4.80
CA SER A 29 -5.45 16.90 -3.50
C SER A 29 -6.46 16.52 -2.41
N ASN A 30 -5.98 15.78 -1.39
CA ASN A 30 -6.75 15.46 -0.17
C ASN A 30 -8.01 14.61 -0.41
N GLU A 31 -8.01 13.78 -1.44
CA GLU A 31 -9.10 12.83 -1.66
C GLU A 31 -9.03 11.68 -0.64
N VAL A 32 -10.18 11.35 -0.08
CA VAL A 32 -10.35 10.24 0.86
C VAL A 32 -11.33 9.24 0.29
N MET A 33 -10.92 8.00 0.14
CA MET A 33 -11.76 6.92 -0.32
C MET A 33 -12.02 5.91 0.80
N ARG A 34 -13.30 5.68 1.11
CA ARG A 34 -13.72 4.63 2.07
C ARG A 34 -14.26 3.44 1.30
N MET A 35 -13.66 2.29 1.53
CA MET A 35 -14.03 1.03 0.88
C MET A 35 -14.21 -0.06 1.92
N ASP A 36 -15.02 -1.04 1.61
CA ASP A 36 -15.04 -2.33 2.30
C ASP A 36 -14.25 -3.40 1.52
N ALA A 37 -14.13 -4.58 2.10
CA ALA A 37 -13.38 -5.66 1.47
C ALA A 37 -13.98 -6.12 0.12
N GLY A 38 -15.30 -5.99 -0.05
CA GLY A 38 -15.97 -6.30 -1.30
C GLY A 38 -15.62 -5.30 -2.41
N ASP A 39 -15.65 -4.00 -2.10
CA ASP A 39 -15.22 -2.94 -3.04
C ASP A 39 -13.78 -3.20 -3.56
N LEU A 40 -12.86 -3.65 -2.68
CA LEU A 40 -11.48 -3.98 -3.07
C LEU A 40 -11.40 -5.17 -4.00
N LEU A 41 -12.17 -6.22 -3.75
CA LEU A 41 -12.20 -7.40 -4.61
C LEU A 41 -12.70 -7.05 -6.01
N ASP A 42 -13.74 -6.23 -6.13
CA ASP A 42 -14.26 -5.73 -7.40
C ASP A 42 -13.21 -4.92 -8.19
N ILE A 43 -12.41 -4.10 -7.49
CA ILE A 43 -11.31 -3.36 -8.12
C ILE A 43 -10.24 -4.33 -8.64
N PHE A 44 -9.84 -5.33 -7.87
CA PHE A 44 -8.86 -6.31 -8.29
C PHE A 44 -9.30 -7.09 -9.53
N GLU A 45 -10.58 -7.44 -9.61
CA GLU A 45 -11.13 -8.15 -10.75
C GLU A 45 -11.21 -7.26 -11.98
N SER A 46 -11.75 -6.05 -11.83
CA SER A 46 -11.95 -5.12 -12.95
C SER A 46 -10.65 -4.60 -13.55
N HIS A 47 -9.55 -4.57 -12.79
CA HIS A 47 -8.23 -4.11 -13.24
C HIS A 47 -7.27 -5.25 -13.58
N GLY A 48 -7.70 -6.50 -13.52
CA GLY A 48 -6.86 -7.65 -13.83
C GLY A 48 -5.63 -7.78 -12.91
N ILE A 49 -5.75 -7.34 -11.66
CA ILE A 49 -4.64 -7.39 -10.71
C ILE A 49 -4.27 -8.83 -10.42
N ALA A 50 -2.99 -9.16 -10.61
CA ALA A 50 -2.46 -10.50 -10.37
C ALA A 50 -2.39 -10.83 -8.88
N ARG A 51 -3.51 -11.26 -8.29
CA ARG A 51 -3.66 -11.55 -6.85
C ARG A 51 -2.56 -12.46 -6.30
N LYS A 52 -2.11 -13.46 -7.09
CA LYS A 52 -1.03 -14.37 -6.70
C LYS A 52 0.28 -13.61 -6.49
N LYS A 53 0.63 -12.71 -7.42
CA LYS A 53 1.84 -11.89 -7.32
C LYS A 53 1.76 -10.91 -6.16
N LEU A 54 0.61 -10.25 -5.97
CA LEU A 54 0.38 -9.36 -4.84
C LEU A 54 0.55 -10.08 -3.49
N ARG A 55 0.01 -11.30 -3.38
CA ARG A 55 0.17 -12.13 -2.18
C ARG A 55 1.63 -12.48 -1.94
N SER A 56 2.34 -12.94 -2.97
CA SER A 56 3.77 -13.29 -2.86
C SER A 56 4.60 -12.07 -2.45
N GLU A 57 4.30 -10.89 -2.99
CA GLU A 57 4.96 -9.64 -2.62
C GLU A 57 4.75 -9.30 -1.15
N LEU A 58 3.50 -9.36 -0.66
CA LEU A 58 3.19 -9.12 0.75
C LEU A 58 3.87 -10.13 1.68
N GLU A 59 3.96 -11.40 1.29
CA GLU A 59 4.66 -12.43 2.05
C GLU A 59 6.16 -12.11 2.15
N LEU A 60 6.79 -11.67 1.06
CA LEU A 60 8.20 -11.23 1.05
C LEU A 60 8.40 -9.98 1.93
N PHE A 61 7.50 -9.01 1.86
CA PHE A 61 7.54 -7.85 2.73
C PHE A 61 7.44 -8.22 4.22
N CYS A 62 6.50 -9.10 4.58
CA CYS A 62 6.32 -9.55 5.97
C CYS A 62 7.51 -10.36 6.50
N ARG A 63 8.28 -10.99 5.62
CA ARG A 63 9.54 -11.68 5.96
C ARG A 63 10.73 -10.75 6.06
N GLY A 64 10.58 -9.47 5.70
CA GLY A 64 11.68 -8.51 5.63
C GLY A 64 12.64 -8.77 4.47
N GLU A 65 12.20 -9.49 3.42
CA GLU A 65 13.06 -9.81 2.28
C GLU A 65 13.40 -8.55 1.49
N ARG A 66 14.68 -8.26 1.34
CA ARG A 66 15.16 -7.06 0.63
C ARG A 66 15.94 -7.37 -0.64
N ASN A 67 16.28 -8.64 -0.88
CA ASN A 67 16.95 -9.04 -2.11
C ASN A 67 15.96 -9.06 -3.28
N THR A 68 16.19 -8.22 -4.31
CA THR A 68 15.29 -8.14 -5.47
C THR A 68 15.24 -9.42 -6.29
N GLU A 69 16.26 -10.27 -6.20
CA GLU A 69 16.24 -11.60 -6.86
C GLU A 69 15.11 -12.48 -6.33
N ALA A 70 14.87 -12.49 -5.01
CA ALA A 70 13.76 -13.24 -4.42
C ALA A 70 12.38 -12.79 -4.96
N TYR A 71 12.22 -11.50 -5.25
CA TYR A 71 11.01 -10.98 -5.92
C TYR A 71 10.92 -11.47 -7.36
N ARG A 72 12.04 -11.47 -8.08
CA ARG A 72 12.10 -11.95 -9.47
C ARG A 72 11.76 -13.44 -9.57
N GLU A 73 12.27 -14.25 -8.66
CA GLU A 73 11.92 -15.68 -8.54
C GLU A 73 10.43 -15.89 -8.26
N ALA A 74 9.80 -14.99 -7.51
CA ALA A 74 8.35 -14.98 -7.30
C ALA A 74 7.55 -14.41 -8.49
N GLY A 75 8.21 -14.09 -9.61
CA GLY A 75 7.61 -13.52 -10.82
C GLY A 75 7.28 -12.03 -10.70
N ILE A 76 7.94 -11.32 -9.80
CA ILE A 76 7.76 -9.90 -9.50
C ILE A 76 8.97 -9.12 -10.00
N SER A 77 8.82 -8.35 -11.09
CA SER A 77 9.91 -7.64 -11.75
C SER A 77 9.89 -6.12 -11.55
N TRP A 78 8.82 -5.58 -10.95
CA TRP A 78 8.70 -4.12 -10.81
C TRP A 78 9.60 -3.49 -9.74
N TRP A 79 10.37 -4.31 -9.00
CA TRP A 79 11.42 -3.83 -8.10
C TRP A 79 12.82 -3.83 -8.71
N ASP A 80 12.99 -4.32 -9.93
CA ASP A 80 14.29 -4.46 -10.58
C ASP A 80 15.04 -3.12 -10.75
N TYR A 81 14.31 -2.01 -10.91
CA TYR A 81 14.89 -0.68 -11.01
C TYR A 81 15.53 -0.17 -9.71
N CYS A 82 15.25 -0.82 -8.59
CA CYS A 82 15.79 -0.44 -7.28
C CYS A 82 17.21 -0.96 -7.03
N GLY A 83 17.75 -1.77 -7.95
CA GLY A 83 19.03 -2.46 -7.76
C GLY A 83 18.86 -3.78 -6.98
N PRO A 84 19.97 -4.41 -6.54
CA PRO A 84 19.94 -5.75 -5.96
C PRO A 84 19.31 -5.81 -4.57
N ILE A 85 19.31 -4.70 -3.85
CA ILE A 85 18.79 -4.62 -2.47
C ILE A 85 17.79 -3.46 -2.36
N LEU A 86 16.63 -3.75 -1.81
CA LEU A 86 15.63 -2.76 -1.47
C LEU A 86 16.07 -2.01 -0.20
N VAL A 87 16.43 -0.75 -0.37
CA VAL A 87 16.83 0.14 0.72
C VAL A 87 15.68 1.06 1.07
N ASN A 88 15.40 1.23 2.36
CA ASN A 88 14.34 2.12 2.87
C ASN A 88 12.98 1.90 2.18
N SER A 89 12.58 0.64 2.06
CA SER A 89 11.38 0.20 1.35
C SER A 89 10.48 -0.65 2.24
N TYR A 90 9.33 -1.04 1.73
CA TYR A 90 8.31 -1.79 2.47
C TYR A 90 8.81 -2.98 3.31
N PRO A 91 9.70 -3.88 2.83
CA PRO A 91 10.17 -5.01 3.63
C PRO A 91 10.77 -4.62 4.98
N THR A 92 11.47 -3.50 5.04
CA THR A 92 12.09 -3.00 6.29
C THR A 92 11.06 -2.69 7.38
N TYR A 93 9.83 -2.38 6.99
CA TYR A 93 8.77 -1.98 7.90
C TYR A 93 7.70 -3.04 8.07
N PHE A 94 7.34 -3.75 6.99
CA PHE A 94 6.32 -4.79 6.99
C PHE A 94 6.71 -6.04 7.79
N GLU A 95 7.99 -6.29 8.03
CA GLU A 95 8.44 -7.36 8.93
C GLU A 95 7.85 -7.25 10.35
N ARG A 96 7.37 -6.05 10.71
CA ARG A 96 6.70 -5.78 12.00
C ARG A 96 5.21 -6.11 12.00
N LEU A 97 4.61 -6.26 10.81
CA LEU A 97 3.17 -6.50 10.68
C LEU A 97 2.70 -7.77 11.40
N PRO A 98 3.38 -8.93 11.32
CA PRO A 98 2.97 -10.12 12.05
C PRO A 98 2.85 -9.89 13.57
N LYS A 99 3.83 -9.23 14.16
CA LYS A 99 3.81 -8.88 15.61
C LYS A 99 2.67 -7.91 15.95
N LEU A 100 2.36 -6.98 15.06
CA LEU A 100 1.23 -6.07 15.24
C LEU A 100 -0.10 -6.83 15.19
N VAL A 101 -0.25 -7.77 14.26
CA VAL A 101 -1.44 -8.63 14.15
C VAL A 101 -1.61 -9.49 15.40
N GLU A 102 -0.54 -10.10 15.92
CA GLU A 102 -0.56 -10.85 17.17
C GLU A 102 -1.02 -9.97 18.34
N ARG A 103 -0.52 -8.75 18.42
CA ARG A 103 -0.90 -7.77 19.43
C ARG A 103 -2.37 -7.41 19.35
N ILE A 104 -2.88 -7.10 18.16
CA ILE A 104 -4.30 -6.79 17.91
C ILE A 104 -5.17 -7.97 18.36
N ASN A 105 -4.81 -9.20 17.98
CA ASN A 105 -5.54 -10.42 18.33
C ASN A 105 -5.56 -10.70 19.83
N ARG A 106 -4.47 -10.39 20.54
CA ARG A 106 -4.37 -10.54 21.99
C ARG A 106 -5.16 -9.49 22.74
N GLU A 107 -5.05 -8.22 22.35
CA GLU A 107 -5.65 -7.11 23.07
C GLU A 107 -7.13 -6.94 22.77
N LYS A 108 -7.58 -7.20 21.55
CA LYS A 108 -8.98 -7.15 21.10
C LYS A 108 -9.73 -5.87 21.48
N ARG A 109 -9.01 -4.75 21.58
CA ARG A 109 -9.57 -3.45 21.95
C ARG A 109 -9.12 -2.40 20.95
N ASN A 110 -9.82 -1.28 20.87
CA ASN A 110 -9.34 -0.16 20.08
C ASN A 110 -8.08 0.46 20.71
N SER A 111 -7.12 0.83 19.88
CA SER A 111 -5.88 1.47 20.33
C SER A 111 -5.30 2.35 19.23
N LYS A 112 -4.98 3.59 19.57
CA LYS A 112 -4.25 4.50 18.68
C LYS A 112 -2.84 4.02 18.32
N ASN A 113 -2.34 3.01 19.04
CA ASN A 113 -0.97 2.49 18.88
C ASN A 113 -0.87 1.32 17.88
N TYR A 114 -1.95 0.95 17.20
CA TYR A 114 -1.92 -0.05 16.13
C TYR A 114 -1.54 0.64 14.81
N VAL A 115 -0.31 1.12 14.74
CA VAL A 115 0.22 1.87 13.61
C VAL A 115 1.47 1.20 13.08
N LEU A 116 1.56 1.11 11.77
CA LEU A 116 2.73 0.70 11.03
C LEU A 116 3.18 1.87 10.15
N PHE A 117 4.32 2.45 10.46
CA PHE A 117 5.00 3.41 9.60
C PHE A 117 5.74 2.64 8.51
N LEU A 118 5.59 3.05 7.26
CA LEU A 118 6.06 2.32 6.08
C LEU A 118 7.17 3.03 5.32
N GLY A 119 7.72 4.07 5.88
CA GLY A 119 8.84 4.76 5.27
C GLY A 119 9.35 5.91 6.10
N GLU A 120 10.64 6.17 5.95
CA GLU A 120 11.29 7.38 6.41
C GLU A 120 11.61 8.25 5.20
N THR A 121 11.58 9.58 5.37
CA THR A 121 12.06 10.49 4.34
C THR A 121 13.56 10.32 4.23
N ASN A 122 14.01 9.57 3.25
CA ASN A 122 15.43 9.51 2.94
C ASN A 122 15.71 10.41 1.75
N VAL A 123 16.42 11.50 2.02
CA VAL A 123 16.81 12.49 1.01
C VAL A 123 17.82 11.93 0.00
N GLU A 124 18.50 10.85 0.38
CA GLU A 124 19.60 10.25 -0.39
C GLU A 124 19.15 9.16 -1.38
N THR A 125 17.95 8.61 -1.21
CA THR A 125 17.43 7.58 -2.10
C THR A 125 16.18 8.05 -2.82
N ASN A 126 16.11 7.80 -4.13
CA ASN A 126 14.90 8.03 -4.94
C ASN A 126 13.77 7.00 -4.67
N GLN A 127 13.88 6.20 -3.61
CA GLN A 127 12.98 5.11 -3.26
C GLN A 127 12.10 5.48 -2.07
N ALA A 128 11.31 6.55 -2.20
CA ALA A 128 10.30 6.85 -1.20
C ALA A 128 9.11 5.88 -1.38
N PRO A 129 8.68 5.16 -0.33
CA PRO A 129 7.47 4.35 -0.40
C PRO A 129 6.26 5.25 -0.65
N CYS A 130 5.37 4.82 -1.55
CA CYS A 130 4.13 5.56 -1.85
C CYS A 130 3.16 5.57 -0.67
N LEU A 131 3.16 4.49 0.11
CA LEU A 131 2.36 4.34 1.31
C LEU A 131 3.23 4.65 2.53
N SER A 132 2.85 5.68 3.28
CA SER A 132 3.66 6.19 4.39
C SER A 132 3.26 5.60 5.74
N LEU A 133 1.98 5.28 5.92
CA LEU A 133 1.43 4.86 7.18
C LEU A 133 0.21 3.96 6.98
N VAL A 134 0.10 2.93 7.82
CA VAL A 134 -1.13 2.15 7.97
C VAL A 134 -1.53 2.15 9.44
N GLN A 135 -2.76 2.53 9.72
CA GLN A 135 -3.34 2.47 11.05
C GLN A 135 -4.51 1.49 11.08
N PHE A 136 -4.52 0.64 12.09
CA PHE A 136 -5.63 -0.27 12.35
C PHE A 136 -6.43 0.22 13.54
N GLN A 137 -7.74 0.07 13.46
CA GLN A 137 -8.67 0.38 14.54
C GLN A 137 -9.70 -0.74 14.66
N ILE A 138 -10.17 -1.00 15.88
CA ILE A 138 -11.27 -1.92 16.13
C ILE A 138 -12.47 -1.09 16.56
N GLU A 139 -13.54 -1.15 15.79
CA GLU A 139 -14.77 -0.43 16.06
C GLU A 139 -15.95 -1.38 15.80
N ASP A 140 -16.83 -1.55 16.79
CA ASP A 140 -18.00 -2.42 16.72
C ASP A 140 -17.71 -3.84 16.19
N GLY A 141 -16.58 -4.45 16.63
CA GLY A 141 -16.15 -5.78 16.20
C GLY A 141 -15.59 -5.83 14.77
N ARG A 142 -15.42 -4.70 14.11
CA ARG A 142 -14.84 -4.59 12.77
C ARG A 142 -13.42 -4.08 12.86
N LEU A 143 -12.56 -4.58 11.97
CA LEU A 143 -11.22 -4.04 11.76
C LEU A 143 -11.29 -2.97 10.66
N LEU A 144 -10.93 -1.75 11.02
CA LEU A 144 -10.77 -0.64 10.10
C LEU A 144 -9.29 -0.44 9.78
N LEU A 145 -8.99 -0.12 8.55
CA LEU A 145 -7.65 0.21 8.07
C LEU A 145 -7.68 1.60 7.45
N THR A 146 -6.76 2.46 7.89
CA THR A 146 -6.48 3.77 7.28
C THR A 146 -5.05 3.76 6.76
N ALA A 147 -4.86 4.19 5.52
CA ALA A 147 -3.58 4.22 4.82
C ALA A 147 -3.37 5.56 4.10
#